data_040bc9d9a950cd0cd3aa275e977cc467
#
_entry.id   040bc9d9a950cd0cd3aa275e977cc467
#
_cell.length_a   1.000
_cell.length_b   1.000
_cell.length_c   1.000
_cell.angle_alpha   90.00
_cell.angle_beta   90.00
_cell.angle_gamma   90.00
#
_symmetry.space_group_name_H-M   'P 1'
#
loop_
_entity.id
_entity.type
_entity.pdbx_description
1 polymer ?
#
loop_
_entity_poly.entity_id
_entity_poly.type
_entity_poly.pdbx_seq_one_letter_code
_entity_poly.pdbx_strand_id
1 'polypeptide(L)'
;MKTGFNRRSFLRNAGVGSSVLALGPLAASLATSTAASAAGAADFDTIANRVGHDSVKWDGALRNEHIDHVVAGMGIADMDYKAAPAITAALRKAVQYDNWGYIDMGQPGRKAWLKSIVDWNHKRYGITAMNEGNMAITTGVHAGILATMAAYSPPGSKVLLATPIYNGFYGDIRATRTVANESLMKFNNGRWEIDWADFEAKASMPDTKISILCNPQNPVGRAWTKEELTRYGEICLKHNVLVLADEIHCDFISKGSKYVPFASLDNEAVVKNSITYKSVSKSFSLAGMKCAWFFTTNPEVYKATVFHNHADLNTLGMYAAEAAYAGGEGWLNDCVAYISDNHDFANDYIKKNIPMIKVGQKPEGTYLQWIDVTAIADKIGAKKMADDANQQAKDAASKMGTDYSGRAGMAEMRVQTPEDMVQHWMAKNAFVQLNAGTSYGLGGANHMRMNIATSRKTLKAALDSMAAATKKISA
;
A
#
# COMPACT_ATOMS: atom_id res chain seq x y z
N MET A 1 5.87 -32.71 60.28
CA MET A 1 5.28 -31.39 60.65
C MET A 1 4.65 -30.78 59.40
N LYS A 2 3.31 -30.74 59.38
CA LYS A 2 2.55 -30.14 58.26
C LYS A 2 2.29 -28.68 58.62
N THR A 3 2.83 -27.72 57.86
CA THR A 3 2.46 -26.30 57.94
C THR A 3 1.51 -26.00 56.80
N GLY A 4 0.20 -25.96 57.14
CA GLY A 4 -0.84 -25.59 56.22
C GLY A 4 -0.85 -24.07 55.99
N PHE A 5 -0.78 -23.68 54.71
CA PHE A 5 -1.02 -22.28 54.28
C PHE A 5 -2.50 -21.95 54.36
N ASN A 6 -2.87 -21.06 55.30
CA ASN A 6 -4.24 -20.67 55.53
C ASN A 6 -4.63 -19.45 54.71
N ARG A 7 -5.51 -19.63 53.71
CA ARG A 7 -6.04 -18.57 52.81
C ARG A 7 -6.74 -17.40 53.53
N ARG A 8 -7.10 -17.52 54.81
CA ARG A 8 -7.75 -16.45 55.57
C ARG A 8 -6.76 -15.40 56.11
N SER A 9 -5.48 -15.72 56.27
CA SER A 9 -4.47 -14.75 56.71
C SER A 9 -4.00 -13.79 55.58
N PHE A 10 -4.14 -14.18 54.33
CA PHE A 10 -3.76 -13.33 53.19
C PHE A 10 -4.74 -12.15 52.99
N LEU A 11 -6.03 -12.36 53.29
CA LEU A 11 -7.08 -11.32 53.08
C LEU A 11 -7.19 -10.33 54.23
N ARG A 12 -6.51 -10.52 55.37
CA ARG A 12 -6.56 -9.62 56.52
C ARG A 12 -5.50 -8.52 56.53
N ASN A 13 -4.45 -8.66 55.71
CA ASN A 13 -3.35 -7.67 55.59
C ASN A 13 -3.47 -6.76 54.38
N ALA A 14 -4.57 -6.84 53.61
CA ALA A 14 -4.85 -5.98 52.47
C ALA A 14 -5.76 -4.78 52.78
N GLY A 15 -5.99 -4.50 54.04
CA GLY A 15 -6.78 -3.37 54.48
C GLY A 15 -5.98 -2.41 55.38
N VAL A 16 -5.58 -1.32 54.85
CA VAL A 16 -5.27 0.02 55.34
C VAL A 16 -4.07 0.57 54.61
N GLY A 17 -4.35 1.48 53.70
CA GLY A 17 -3.36 2.26 52.95
C GLY A 17 -4.01 2.94 51.75
N SER A 18 -5.13 3.66 51.99
CA SER A 18 -5.70 4.57 50.98
C SER A 18 -4.80 5.79 50.84
N SER A 19 -3.76 5.67 50.05
CA SER A 19 -3.13 6.82 49.39
C SER A 19 -3.69 6.85 47.97
N VAL A 20 -4.66 7.73 47.76
CA VAL A 20 -5.13 8.18 46.48
C VAL A 20 -3.97 8.86 45.78
N LEU A 21 -3.16 8.09 45.11
CA LEU A 21 -2.32 8.63 44.01
C LEU A 21 -3.26 8.78 42.81
N ALA A 22 -3.68 10.02 42.61
CA ALA A 22 -4.38 10.44 41.43
C ALA A 22 -3.50 10.09 40.21
N LEU A 23 -3.79 8.97 39.55
CA LEU A 23 -3.37 8.73 38.19
C LEU A 23 -4.07 9.78 37.35
N GLY A 24 -3.41 10.92 37.18
CA GLY A 24 -3.80 11.96 36.25
C GLY A 24 -3.86 11.39 34.85
N PRO A 25 -4.86 11.72 34.08
CA PRO A 25 -5.15 11.09 32.83
C PRO A 25 -4.10 11.43 31.76
N LEU A 26 -3.49 10.42 31.18
CA LEU A 26 -2.75 10.58 29.90
C LEU A 26 -3.63 11.25 28.82
N ALA A 27 -4.95 11.09 28.93
CA ALA A 27 -5.93 11.75 28.06
C ALA A 27 -6.01 13.28 28.26
N ALA A 28 -5.72 13.81 29.46
CA ALA A 28 -5.76 15.26 29.70
C ALA A 28 -4.52 15.98 29.19
N SER A 29 -3.39 15.30 28.98
CA SER A 29 -2.19 15.94 28.42
C SER A 29 -2.23 16.06 26.90
N LEU A 30 -3.13 15.38 26.22
CA LEU A 30 -3.38 15.52 24.78
C LEU A 30 -4.28 16.74 24.45
N ALA A 31 -5.10 17.17 25.42
CA ALA A 31 -6.02 18.30 25.21
C ALA A 31 -5.38 19.69 25.37
N THR A 32 -4.11 19.79 25.81
CA THR A 32 -3.43 21.08 26.01
C THR A 32 -2.26 21.32 25.05
N SER A 33 -2.05 20.50 24.04
CA SER A 33 -1.03 20.78 23.01
C SER A 33 -1.58 21.63 21.86
N THR A 34 -2.32 22.69 22.13
CA THR A 34 -2.56 23.80 21.17
C THR A 34 -1.29 24.63 20.90
N ALA A 35 -0.12 24.16 21.33
CA ALA A 35 1.16 24.80 21.09
C ALA A 35 2.00 24.18 19.96
N ALA A 36 1.45 23.26 19.14
CA ALA A 36 2.18 22.64 18.04
C ALA A 36 2.00 23.34 16.67
N SER A 37 1.41 24.55 16.63
CA SER A 37 1.21 25.28 15.36
C SER A 37 2.38 26.19 14.95
N ALA A 38 3.56 26.03 15.53
CA ALA A 38 4.77 26.76 15.13
C ALA A 38 5.91 25.84 14.67
N ALA A 39 5.62 24.58 14.31
CA ALA A 39 6.57 23.80 13.52
C ALA A 39 6.55 24.38 12.10
N GLY A 40 7.66 24.97 11.64
CA GLY A 40 7.81 25.46 10.28
C GLY A 40 7.41 24.39 9.26
N ALA A 41 7.04 24.81 8.04
CA ALA A 41 6.64 23.93 6.95
C ALA A 41 7.57 22.71 6.86
N ALA A 42 6.99 21.53 6.67
CA ALA A 42 7.77 20.29 6.61
C ALA A 42 8.77 20.37 5.45
N ASP A 43 10.07 20.12 5.75
CA ASP A 43 11.11 20.12 4.73
C ASP A 43 11.16 18.76 4.03
N PHE A 44 10.58 18.68 2.85
CA PHE A 44 10.62 17.51 1.96
C PHE A 44 11.82 17.50 1.02
N ASP A 45 12.62 18.56 0.99
CA ASP A 45 13.83 18.67 0.16
C ASP A 45 15.10 18.18 0.86
N THR A 46 15.04 17.96 2.17
CA THR A 46 16.14 17.32 2.89
C THR A 46 16.25 15.86 2.46
N ILE A 47 17.39 15.50 1.88
CA ILE A 47 17.68 14.12 1.49
C ILE A 47 17.90 13.29 2.76
N ALA A 48 17.04 12.27 2.96
CA ALA A 48 17.24 11.28 4.00
C ALA A 48 18.02 10.09 3.40
N ASN A 49 19.27 9.90 3.84
CA ASN A 49 20.01 8.70 3.46
C ASN A 49 19.32 7.47 4.08
N ARG A 50 18.96 6.51 3.23
CA ARG A 50 18.32 5.25 3.60
C ARG A 50 19.21 4.04 3.36
N VAL A 51 20.37 4.21 2.72
CA VAL A 51 21.35 3.15 2.49
C VAL A 51 22.03 2.79 3.81
N GLY A 52 22.16 1.48 4.06
CA GLY A 52 22.71 0.96 5.31
C GLY A 52 21.72 0.91 6.48
N HIS A 53 20.41 0.98 6.20
CA HIS A 53 19.34 0.95 7.20
C HIS A 53 18.29 -0.14 6.91
N ASP A 54 18.68 -1.23 6.26
CA ASP A 54 17.82 -2.36 5.89
C ASP A 54 16.59 -1.98 5.04
N SER A 55 16.71 -0.92 4.26
CA SER A 55 15.64 -0.45 3.39
C SER A 55 15.45 -1.35 2.19
N VAL A 56 14.28 -1.99 2.05
CA VAL A 56 13.94 -2.78 0.85
C VAL A 56 14.05 -1.93 -0.42
N LYS A 57 13.73 -0.64 -0.34
CA LYS A 57 13.76 0.31 -1.45
C LYS A 57 15.17 0.68 -1.88
N TRP A 58 16.11 0.81 -0.94
CA TRP A 58 17.48 1.27 -1.17
C TRP A 58 18.50 0.14 -1.08
N ASP A 59 18.64 -0.52 0.07
CA ASP A 59 19.58 -1.64 0.24
C ASP A 59 19.15 -2.86 -0.58
N GLY A 60 17.84 -3.06 -0.73
CA GLY A 60 17.29 -4.08 -1.61
C GLY A 60 17.65 -3.85 -3.08
N ALA A 61 17.69 -2.59 -3.54
CA ALA A 61 18.11 -2.27 -4.91
C ALA A 61 19.59 -2.63 -5.14
N LEU A 62 20.48 -2.23 -4.22
CA LEU A 62 21.91 -2.57 -4.29
C LEU A 62 22.13 -4.08 -4.38
N ARG A 63 21.49 -4.82 -3.47
CA ARG A 63 21.64 -6.28 -3.37
C ARG A 63 21.07 -7.02 -4.58
N ASN A 64 19.84 -6.66 -4.99
CA ASN A 64 19.12 -7.42 -6.03
C ASN A 64 19.65 -7.15 -7.44
N GLU A 65 20.14 -5.92 -7.68
CA GLU A 65 20.69 -5.52 -8.98
C GLU A 65 22.22 -5.70 -9.06
N HIS A 66 22.85 -6.12 -7.94
CA HIS A 66 24.31 -6.28 -7.85
C HIS A 66 25.09 -5.03 -8.28
N ILE A 67 24.67 -3.87 -7.75
CA ILE A 67 25.31 -2.56 -7.98
C ILE A 67 25.90 -2.03 -6.67
N ASP A 68 26.95 -1.21 -6.77
CA ASP A 68 27.69 -0.66 -5.62
C ASP A 68 27.12 0.66 -5.09
N HIS A 69 26.32 1.34 -5.89
CA HIS A 69 25.63 2.56 -5.50
C HIS A 69 24.28 2.70 -6.22
N VAL A 70 23.38 3.51 -5.67
CA VAL A 70 22.09 3.82 -6.23
C VAL A 70 21.82 5.32 -6.10
N VAL A 71 21.44 5.95 -7.21
CA VAL A 71 21.03 7.36 -7.26
C VAL A 71 19.61 7.50 -6.66
N ALA A 72 18.71 6.57 -7.01
CA ALA A 72 17.38 6.52 -6.42
C ALA A 72 16.76 5.12 -6.49
N GLY A 73 16.26 4.63 -5.36
CA GLY A 73 15.38 3.49 -5.29
C GLY A 73 13.94 3.95 -5.55
N MET A 74 13.36 3.64 -6.70
CA MET A 74 12.02 4.10 -7.11
C MET A 74 11.03 2.95 -7.37
N GLY A 75 11.41 1.71 -7.03
CA GLY A 75 10.58 0.52 -7.27
C GLY A 75 9.54 0.24 -6.19
N ILE A 76 9.82 0.58 -4.94
CA ILE A 76 8.95 0.27 -3.80
C ILE A 76 8.09 1.49 -3.44
N ALA A 77 6.80 1.25 -3.16
CA ALA A 77 5.84 2.30 -2.77
C ALA A 77 5.99 2.68 -1.29
N ASP A 78 7.08 3.37 -0.98
CA ASP A 78 7.53 3.86 0.31
C ASP A 78 8.10 5.27 0.12
N MET A 79 7.89 6.20 1.04
CA MET A 79 8.35 7.58 0.91
C MET A 79 9.73 7.77 1.54
N ASP A 80 10.55 8.65 0.96
CA ASP A 80 11.89 8.96 1.46
C ASP A 80 11.92 10.14 2.44
N TYR A 81 10.76 10.61 2.87
CA TYR A 81 10.67 11.73 3.82
C TYR A 81 10.87 11.26 5.27
N LYS A 82 11.28 12.18 6.13
CA LYS A 82 11.22 11.95 7.57
C LYS A 82 9.76 11.84 8.02
N ALA A 83 9.50 10.99 9.00
CA ALA A 83 8.15 10.85 9.57
C ALA A 83 7.66 12.19 10.15
N ALA A 84 6.34 12.38 10.18
CA ALA A 84 5.74 13.53 10.83
C ALA A 84 6.21 13.65 12.29
N PRO A 85 6.56 14.85 12.78
CA PRO A 85 7.16 15.03 14.12
C PRO A 85 6.33 14.44 15.25
N ALA A 86 5.00 14.53 15.17
CA ALA A 86 4.07 13.93 16.14
C ALA A 86 4.27 12.41 16.27
N ILE A 87 4.47 11.71 15.16
CA ILE A 87 4.70 10.26 15.14
C ILE A 87 6.02 9.92 15.85
N THR A 88 7.11 10.62 15.49
CA THR A 88 8.42 10.39 16.10
C THR A 88 8.41 10.64 17.59
N ALA A 89 7.72 11.69 18.04
CA ALA A 89 7.57 12.01 19.46
C ALA A 89 6.81 10.92 20.22
N ALA A 90 5.69 10.44 19.67
CA ALA A 90 4.90 9.39 20.26
C ALA A 90 5.65 8.05 20.37
N LEU A 91 6.38 7.67 19.34
CA LEU A 91 7.18 6.45 19.34
C LEU A 91 8.34 6.52 20.36
N ARG A 92 9.05 7.67 20.46
CA ARG A 92 10.07 7.87 21.49
C ARG A 92 9.49 7.72 22.90
N LYS A 93 8.33 8.29 23.15
CA LYS A 93 7.62 8.16 24.43
C LYS A 93 7.23 6.70 24.71
N ALA A 94 6.72 5.98 23.72
CA ALA A 94 6.36 4.58 23.88
C ALA A 94 7.58 3.71 24.24
N VAL A 95 8.72 3.93 23.59
CA VAL A 95 9.97 3.23 23.90
C VAL A 95 10.46 3.53 25.32
N GLN A 96 10.31 4.75 25.80
CA GLN A 96 10.68 5.13 27.18
C GLN A 96 9.84 4.42 28.25
N TYR A 97 8.60 4.06 27.91
CA TYR A 97 7.72 3.30 28.82
C TYR A 97 8.15 1.85 29.01
N ASP A 98 8.84 1.28 28.02
CA ASP A 98 9.39 -0.09 28.03
C ASP A 98 8.36 -1.17 28.42
N ASN A 99 7.11 -1.00 27.98
CA ASN A 99 6.03 -1.95 28.22
C ASN A 99 5.59 -2.61 26.90
N TRP A 100 5.95 -3.86 26.71
CA TRP A 100 5.73 -4.65 25.49
C TRP A 100 4.72 -5.78 25.68
N GLY A 101 3.95 -5.75 26.78
CA GLY A 101 2.87 -6.71 27.04
C GLY A 101 1.66 -6.49 26.13
N TYR A 102 0.66 -7.36 26.29
CA TYR A 102 -0.60 -7.24 25.57
C TYR A 102 -1.33 -5.94 25.89
N ILE A 103 -1.95 -5.35 24.86
CA ILE A 103 -2.73 -4.13 25.00
C ILE A 103 -4.18 -4.47 25.37
N ASP A 104 -4.68 -3.84 26.43
CA ASP A 104 -6.09 -3.91 26.75
C ASP A 104 -6.90 -2.91 25.90
N MET A 105 -7.52 -3.41 24.83
CA MET A 105 -8.37 -2.61 23.93
C MET A 105 -9.68 -2.13 24.61
N GLY A 106 -10.03 -2.67 25.78
CA GLY A 106 -11.17 -2.23 26.59
C GLY A 106 -10.96 -0.89 27.28
N GLN A 107 -9.72 -0.43 27.43
CA GLN A 107 -9.40 0.82 28.11
C GLN A 107 -9.97 2.06 27.38
N PRO A 108 -10.40 3.09 28.13
CA PRO A 108 -10.97 4.31 27.55
C PRO A 108 -10.06 4.96 26.47
N GLY A 109 -8.75 4.99 26.70
CA GLY A 109 -7.79 5.53 25.74
C GLY A 109 -7.77 4.75 24.42
N ARG A 110 -7.98 3.45 24.44
CA ARG A 110 -8.04 2.60 23.22
C ARG A 110 -9.34 2.79 22.47
N LYS A 111 -10.45 2.95 23.17
CA LYS A 111 -11.73 3.33 22.55
C LYS A 111 -11.65 4.72 21.91
N ALA A 112 -11.01 5.68 22.59
CA ALA A 112 -10.78 7.01 22.01
C ALA A 112 -9.92 6.96 20.75
N TRP A 113 -8.93 6.07 20.69
CA TRP A 113 -8.14 5.86 19.48
C TRP A 113 -8.98 5.30 18.31
N LEU A 114 -9.80 4.28 18.54
CA LEU A 114 -10.72 3.76 17.51
C LEU A 114 -11.65 4.86 17.01
N LYS A 115 -12.20 5.64 17.93
CA LYS A 115 -13.02 6.80 17.58
C LYS A 115 -12.24 7.82 16.73
N SER A 116 -10.96 8.06 17.00
CA SER A 116 -10.14 8.98 16.20
C SER A 116 -9.99 8.54 14.75
N ILE A 117 -9.93 7.23 14.49
CA ILE A 117 -9.94 6.68 13.13
C ILE A 117 -11.27 7.00 12.43
N VAL A 118 -12.39 6.79 13.11
CA VAL A 118 -13.73 7.12 12.59
C VAL A 118 -13.84 8.61 12.32
N ASP A 119 -13.49 9.45 13.30
CA ASP A 119 -13.56 10.92 13.19
C ASP A 119 -12.69 11.45 12.04
N TRP A 120 -11.48 10.89 11.84
CA TRP A 120 -10.62 11.23 10.72
C TRP A 120 -11.30 10.94 9.37
N ASN A 121 -11.89 9.75 9.24
CA ASN A 121 -12.56 9.35 8.01
C ASN A 121 -13.83 10.18 7.74
N HIS A 122 -14.59 10.53 8.76
CA HIS A 122 -15.74 11.44 8.65
C HIS A 122 -15.30 12.83 8.20
N LYS A 123 -14.32 13.43 8.93
CA LYS A 123 -13.85 14.80 8.68
C LYS A 123 -13.18 14.94 7.32
N ARG A 124 -12.26 14.02 6.99
CA ARG A 124 -11.39 14.18 5.83
C ARG A 124 -12.02 13.70 4.54
N TYR A 125 -12.85 12.66 4.60
CA TYR A 125 -13.40 12.02 3.41
C TYR A 125 -14.92 12.01 3.34
N GLY A 126 -15.61 12.45 4.38
CA GLY A 126 -17.08 12.43 4.43
C GLY A 126 -17.68 11.02 4.54
N ILE A 127 -16.93 10.03 5.04
CA ILE A 127 -17.39 8.64 5.17
C ILE A 127 -18.25 8.51 6.41
N THR A 128 -19.54 8.85 6.33
CA THR A 128 -20.50 8.80 7.46
C THR A 128 -20.95 7.37 7.79
N ALA A 129 -20.78 6.43 6.87
CA ALA A 129 -21.17 5.04 7.04
C ALA A 129 -20.26 4.24 7.99
N MET A 130 -19.09 4.75 8.34
CA MET A 130 -18.12 4.12 9.24
C MET A 130 -18.39 4.49 10.69
N ASN A 131 -18.35 3.51 11.58
CA ASN A 131 -18.40 3.69 13.05
C ASN A 131 -17.59 2.60 13.75
N GLU A 132 -17.39 2.72 15.07
CA GLU A 132 -16.58 1.77 15.84
C GLU A 132 -17.17 0.36 15.88
N GLY A 133 -18.47 0.20 15.63
CA GLY A 133 -19.18 -1.09 15.64
C GLY A 133 -19.08 -1.86 14.31
N ASN A 134 -18.70 -1.20 13.23
CA ASN A 134 -18.61 -1.81 11.91
C ASN A 134 -17.19 -1.76 11.30
N MET A 135 -16.18 -1.43 12.12
CA MET A 135 -14.76 -1.47 11.75
C MET A 135 -13.97 -2.45 12.61
N ALA A 136 -12.93 -3.02 12.04
CA ALA A 136 -11.97 -3.84 12.77
C ALA A 136 -10.52 -3.48 12.37
N ILE A 137 -9.61 -3.60 13.36
CA ILE A 137 -8.18 -3.39 13.16
C ILE A 137 -7.53 -4.65 12.58
N THR A 138 -6.55 -4.46 11.73
CA THR A 138 -5.71 -5.51 11.14
C THR A 138 -4.26 -5.03 11.01
N THR A 139 -3.31 -5.94 10.81
CA THR A 139 -1.88 -5.62 10.69
C THR A 139 -1.48 -5.06 9.33
N GLY A 140 -2.37 -5.07 8.36
CA GLY A 140 -2.16 -4.54 7.02
C GLY A 140 -3.37 -4.75 6.14
N VAL A 141 -3.50 -3.99 5.07
CA VAL A 141 -4.60 -4.14 4.11
C VAL A 141 -4.62 -5.55 3.53
N HIS A 142 -3.48 -6.14 3.18
CA HIS A 142 -3.38 -7.53 2.72
C HIS A 142 -3.96 -8.53 3.74
N ALA A 143 -3.66 -8.38 5.04
CA ALA A 143 -4.21 -9.27 6.06
C ALA A 143 -5.74 -9.20 6.12
N GLY A 144 -6.31 -8.00 5.99
CA GLY A 144 -7.76 -7.81 5.93
C GLY A 144 -8.38 -8.38 4.64
N ILE A 145 -7.72 -8.18 3.49
CA ILE A 145 -8.16 -8.76 2.20
C ILE A 145 -8.14 -10.29 2.29
N LEU A 146 -7.05 -10.89 2.78
CA LEU A 146 -6.93 -12.34 2.96
C LEU A 146 -8.03 -12.89 3.86
N ALA A 147 -8.37 -12.20 4.96
CA ALA A 147 -9.45 -12.59 5.85
C ALA A 147 -10.80 -12.61 5.13
N THR A 148 -11.10 -11.60 4.30
CA THR A 148 -12.34 -11.57 3.50
C THR A 148 -12.34 -12.63 2.40
N MET A 149 -11.20 -12.81 1.72
CA MET A 149 -11.06 -13.85 0.70
C MET A 149 -11.27 -15.26 1.29
N ALA A 150 -10.73 -15.52 2.48
CA ALA A 150 -10.94 -16.78 3.19
C ALA A 150 -12.43 -17.05 3.49
N ALA A 151 -13.20 -15.99 3.75
CA ALA A 151 -14.64 -16.11 4.01
C ALA A 151 -15.50 -16.27 2.75
N TYR A 152 -15.13 -15.62 1.64
CA TYR A 152 -16.02 -15.46 0.46
C TYR A 152 -15.49 -16.05 -0.84
N SER A 153 -14.21 -16.47 -0.90
CA SER A 153 -13.58 -17.00 -2.10
C SER A 153 -13.12 -18.45 -1.89
N PRO A 154 -14.00 -19.44 -2.12
CA PRO A 154 -13.55 -20.84 -2.09
C PRO A 154 -12.38 -21.09 -3.04
N PRO A 155 -11.47 -22.03 -2.72
CA PRO A 155 -10.39 -22.41 -3.62
C PRO A 155 -10.88 -22.72 -5.03
N GLY A 156 -10.20 -22.19 -6.06
CA GLY A 156 -10.58 -22.30 -7.45
C GLY A 156 -11.58 -21.25 -7.94
N SER A 157 -12.22 -20.47 -7.04
CA SER A 157 -13.05 -19.35 -7.46
C SER A 157 -12.21 -18.21 -8.04
N LYS A 158 -12.85 -17.33 -8.81
CA LYS A 158 -12.21 -16.22 -9.51
C LYS A 158 -12.31 -14.91 -8.73
N VAL A 159 -11.21 -14.14 -8.81
CA VAL A 159 -11.11 -12.77 -8.30
C VAL A 159 -10.99 -11.82 -9.47
N LEU A 160 -11.98 -10.98 -9.68
CA LEU A 160 -12.04 -10.00 -10.76
C LEU A 160 -11.13 -8.81 -10.47
N LEU A 161 -10.29 -8.47 -11.46
CA LEU A 161 -9.29 -7.41 -11.38
C LEU A 161 -9.35 -6.53 -12.62
N ALA A 162 -9.50 -5.22 -12.48
CA ALA A 162 -9.28 -4.27 -13.56
C ALA A 162 -7.78 -3.98 -13.67
N THR A 163 -7.13 -4.54 -14.68
CA THR A 163 -5.66 -4.53 -14.83
C THR A 163 -5.17 -3.50 -15.86
N PRO A 164 -3.92 -2.96 -15.69
CA PRO A 164 -2.92 -3.33 -14.70
C PRO A 164 -3.30 -2.89 -13.29
N ILE A 165 -2.98 -3.74 -12.28
CA ILE A 165 -3.36 -3.53 -10.88
C ILE A 165 -2.21 -3.91 -9.95
N TYR A 166 -2.29 -3.50 -8.68
CA TYR A 166 -1.25 -3.75 -7.70
C TYR A 166 -0.84 -5.24 -7.62
N ASN A 167 0.44 -5.49 -7.83
CA ASN A 167 0.99 -6.83 -7.95
C ASN A 167 0.89 -7.69 -6.67
N GLY A 168 0.76 -7.07 -5.50
CA GLY A 168 0.55 -7.77 -4.23
C GLY A 168 -0.72 -8.63 -4.22
N PHE A 169 -1.78 -8.24 -4.93
CA PHE A 169 -3.03 -9.02 -5.00
C PHE A 169 -2.85 -10.40 -5.63
N TYR A 170 -1.91 -10.56 -6.55
CA TYR A 170 -1.58 -11.89 -7.09
C TYR A 170 -0.96 -12.81 -6.02
N GLY A 171 -0.28 -12.24 -5.03
CA GLY A 171 0.16 -12.96 -3.84
C GLY A 171 -1.01 -13.45 -2.99
N ASP A 172 -1.98 -12.58 -2.75
CA ASP A 172 -3.19 -12.89 -1.98
C ASP A 172 -4.03 -13.97 -2.69
N ILE A 173 -4.19 -13.87 -4.02
CA ILE A 173 -4.86 -14.84 -4.87
C ILE A 173 -4.19 -16.22 -4.77
N ARG A 174 -2.86 -16.29 -4.87
CA ARG A 174 -2.13 -17.56 -4.69
C ARG A 174 -2.29 -18.13 -3.28
N ALA A 175 -2.19 -17.29 -2.25
CA ALA A 175 -2.32 -17.71 -0.86
C ALA A 175 -3.68 -18.31 -0.54
N THR A 176 -4.75 -17.80 -1.16
CA THR A 176 -6.13 -18.29 -1.01
C THR A 176 -6.49 -19.39 -2.01
N ARG A 177 -5.57 -19.77 -2.90
CA ARG A 177 -5.80 -20.77 -3.96
C ARG A 177 -6.96 -20.38 -4.91
N THR A 178 -7.17 -19.10 -5.08
CA THR A 178 -8.14 -18.55 -6.05
C THR A 178 -7.46 -18.25 -7.39
N VAL A 179 -8.20 -17.79 -8.38
CA VAL A 179 -7.71 -17.55 -9.74
C VAL A 179 -7.95 -16.10 -10.13
N ALA A 180 -6.95 -15.44 -10.69
CA ALA A 180 -7.12 -14.08 -11.22
C ALA A 180 -8.04 -14.11 -12.46
N ASN A 181 -9.05 -13.24 -12.47
CA ASN A 181 -9.93 -12.99 -13.61
C ASN A 181 -9.69 -11.55 -14.07
N GLU A 182 -8.74 -11.38 -14.97
CA GLU A 182 -8.21 -10.07 -15.33
C GLU A 182 -9.04 -9.42 -16.44
N SER A 183 -9.54 -8.21 -16.17
CA SER A 183 -10.17 -7.34 -17.16
C SER A 183 -9.19 -6.23 -17.54
N LEU A 184 -8.66 -6.29 -18.75
CA LEU A 184 -7.68 -5.32 -19.24
C LEU A 184 -8.34 -3.96 -19.45
N MET A 185 -7.85 -2.94 -18.77
CA MET A 185 -8.23 -1.55 -19.00
C MET A 185 -7.76 -1.05 -20.37
N LYS A 186 -8.47 -0.08 -20.94
CA LYS A 186 -8.12 0.60 -22.17
C LYS A 186 -7.30 1.86 -21.88
N PHE A 187 -6.26 2.09 -22.67
CA PHE A 187 -5.49 3.32 -22.61
C PHE A 187 -5.96 4.28 -23.71
N ASN A 188 -6.72 5.29 -23.31
CA ASN A 188 -7.33 6.27 -24.21
C ASN A 188 -6.84 7.69 -23.87
N ASN A 189 -6.32 8.42 -24.86
CA ASN A 189 -5.90 9.82 -24.71
C ASN A 189 -4.99 10.07 -23.49
N GLY A 190 -4.09 9.13 -23.20
CA GLY A 190 -3.15 9.23 -22.07
C GLY A 190 -3.74 8.83 -20.71
N ARG A 191 -4.95 8.26 -20.66
CA ARG A 191 -5.67 7.86 -19.46
C ARG A 191 -6.12 6.40 -19.53
N TRP A 192 -6.05 5.68 -18.44
CA TRP A 192 -6.53 4.31 -18.31
C TRP A 192 -8.00 4.30 -17.91
N GLU A 193 -8.80 3.48 -18.57
CA GLU A 193 -10.26 3.39 -18.40
C GLU A 193 -10.70 1.93 -18.32
N ILE A 194 -11.69 1.63 -17.50
CA ILE A 194 -12.24 0.28 -17.41
C ILE A 194 -12.95 -0.08 -18.74
N ASP A 195 -12.64 -1.24 -19.30
CA ASP A 195 -13.46 -1.83 -20.37
C ASP A 195 -14.71 -2.45 -19.74
N TRP A 196 -15.77 -1.66 -19.68
CA TRP A 196 -17.02 -2.06 -19.02
C TRP A 196 -17.67 -3.32 -19.60
N ALA A 197 -17.52 -3.56 -20.89
CA ALA A 197 -18.09 -4.75 -21.54
C ALA A 197 -17.33 -6.01 -21.10
N ASP A 198 -16.00 -5.98 -21.12
CA ASP A 198 -15.16 -7.08 -20.67
C ASP A 198 -15.26 -7.28 -19.15
N PHE A 199 -15.30 -6.18 -18.38
CA PHE A 199 -15.46 -6.22 -16.92
C PHE A 199 -16.76 -6.90 -16.52
N GLU A 200 -17.90 -6.54 -17.14
CA GLU A 200 -19.19 -7.14 -16.84
C GLU A 200 -19.27 -8.61 -17.31
N ALA A 201 -18.72 -8.94 -18.48
CA ALA A 201 -18.64 -10.31 -18.95
C ALA A 201 -17.88 -11.22 -17.97
N LYS A 202 -16.81 -10.70 -17.36
CA LYS A 202 -16.02 -11.42 -16.36
C LYS A 202 -16.71 -11.47 -14.99
N ALA A 203 -17.41 -10.42 -14.60
CA ALA A 203 -18.22 -10.42 -13.38
C ALA A 203 -19.36 -11.46 -13.46
N SER A 204 -19.95 -11.65 -14.64
CA SER A 204 -21.06 -12.60 -14.85
C SER A 204 -20.68 -14.08 -14.80
N MET A 205 -19.38 -14.40 -14.77
CA MET A 205 -18.92 -15.80 -14.66
C MET A 205 -19.34 -16.38 -13.31
N PRO A 206 -19.98 -17.57 -13.25
CA PRO A 206 -20.56 -18.10 -12.01
C PRO A 206 -19.56 -18.34 -10.88
N ASP A 207 -18.29 -18.52 -11.21
CA ASP A 207 -17.17 -18.73 -10.29
C ASP A 207 -16.45 -17.45 -9.87
N THR A 208 -16.82 -16.28 -10.40
CA THR A 208 -16.34 -14.98 -9.93
C THR A 208 -17.07 -14.59 -8.64
N LYS A 209 -16.32 -14.48 -7.53
CA LYS A 209 -16.91 -14.25 -6.20
C LYS A 209 -16.55 -12.89 -5.61
N ILE A 210 -15.38 -12.40 -5.93
CA ILE A 210 -14.80 -11.15 -5.39
C ILE A 210 -14.29 -10.31 -6.55
N SER A 211 -14.38 -9.00 -6.39
CA SER A 211 -13.63 -8.03 -7.20
C SER A 211 -12.80 -7.13 -6.28
N ILE A 212 -11.50 -6.99 -6.56
CA ILE A 212 -10.63 -6.07 -5.82
C ILE A 212 -10.54 -4.76 -6.60
N LEU A 213 -11.05 -3.70 -5.99
CA LEU A 213 -10.98 -2.33 -6.48
C LEU A 213 -9.82 -1.61 -5.78
N CYS A 214 -8.90 -1.04 -6.55
CA CYS A 214 -7.88 -0.14 -6.03
C CYS A 214 -8.31 1.31 -6.28
N ASN A 215 -8.46 2.13 -5.23
CA ASN A 215 -8.96 3.51 -5.34
C ASN A 215 -8.25 4.47 -4.38
N PRO A 216 -7.32 5.31 -4.84
CA PRO A 216 -6.78 5.44 -6.21
C PRO A 216 -6.05 4.20 -6.73
N GLN A 217 -6.10 4.03 -8.06
CA GLN A 217 -5.57 2.85 -8.75
C GLN A 217 -4.04 2.87 -8.81
N ASN A 218 -3.41 1.84 -8.26
CA ASN A 218 -2.01 1.53 -8.42
C ASN A 218 -1.87 0.41 -9.47
N PRO A 219 -1.12 0.56 -10.57
CA PRO A 219 -0.04 1.54 -10.76
C PRO A 219 -0.40 2.79 -11.58
N VAL A 220 -1.57 2.84 -12.22
CA VAL A 220 -1.89 3.81 -13.27
C VAL A 220 -2.31 5.19 -12.77
N GLY A 221 -2.48 5.35 -11.45
CA GLY A 221 -2.73 6.65 -10.83
C GLY A 221 -4.13 7.22 -11.04
N ARG A 222 -5.14 6.38 -11.38
CA ARG A 222 -6.54 6.82 -11.49
C ARG A 222 -7.16 7.07 -10.13
N ALA A 223 -7.87 8.20 -9.98
CA ALA A 223 -8.89 8.38 -8.95
C ALA A 223 -10.27 8.26 -9.63
N TRP A 224 -11.00 7.21 -9.28
CA TRP A 224 -12.26 6.89 -9.95
C TRP A 224 -13.34 7.92 -9.65
N THR A 225 -14.13 8.29 -10.65
CA THR A 225 -15.27 9.19 -10.45
C THR A 225 -16.42 8.48 -9.73
N LYS A 226 -17.38 9.25 -9.22
CA LYS A 226 -18.58 8.71 -8.56
C LYS A 226 -19.36 7.81 -9.50
N GLU A 227 -19.48 8.22 -10.77
CA GLU A 227 -20.19 7.48 -11.81
C GLU A 227 -19.47 6.16 -12.14
N GLU A 228 -18.13 6.18 -12.26
CA GLU A 228 -17.33 4.97 -12.48
C GLU A 228 -17.45 3.98 -11.32
N LEU A 229 -17.37 4.47 -10.07
CA LEU A 229 -17.51 3.64 -8.88
C LEU A 229 -18.93 3.08 -8.72
N THR A 230 -19.96 3.88 -9.01
CA THR A 230 -21.36 3.43 -8.99
C THR A 230 -21.56 2.32 -10.01
N ARG A 231 -21.13 2.51 -11.26
CA ARG A 231 -21.23 1.49 -12.31
C ARG A 231 -20.46 0.22 -11.96
N TYR A 232 -19.26 0.36 -11.41
CA TYR A 232 -18.46 -0.77 -10.93
C TYR A 232 -19.22 -1.58 -9.89
N GLY A 233 -19.76 -0.90 -8.89
CA GLY A 233 -20.50 -1.53 -7.80
C GLY A 233 -21.82 -2.16 -8.27
N GLU A 234 -22.55 -1.53 -9.18
CA GLU A 234 -23.81 -2.06 -9.73
C GLU A 234 -23.58 -3.32 -10.55
N ILE A 235 -22.52 -3.38 -11.37
CA ILE A 235 -22.13 -4.59 -12.09
C ILE A 235 -21.82 -5.71 -11.09
N CYS A 236 -21.00 -5.43 -10.08
CA CYS A 236 -20.65 -6.42 -9.07
C CYS A 236 -21.87 -6.90 -8.28
N LEU A 237 -22.74 -5.99 -7.86
CA LEU A 237 -23.99 -6.33 -7.15
C LEU A 237 -24.92 -7.20 -8.00
N LYS A 238 -25.11 -6.86 -9.27
CA LYS A 238 -25.93 -7.59 -10.24
C LYS A 238 -25.51 -9.05 -10.37
N HIS A 239 -24.20 -9.32 -10.29
CA HIS A 239 -23.63 -10.65 -10.47
C HIS A 239 -23.20 -11.32 -9.16
N ASN A 240 -23.61 -10.80 -7.99
CA ASN A 240 -23.27 -11.31 -6.65
C ASN A 240 -21.75 -11.41 -6.41
N VAL A 241 -20.99 -10.44 -6.90
CA VAL A 241 -19.55 -10.29 -6.70
C VAL A 241 -19.31 -9.28 -5.57
N LEU A 242 -18.65 -9.69 -4.48
CA LEU A 242 -18.34 -8.80 -3.36
C LEU A 242 -17.19 -7.85 -3.74
N VAL A 243 -17.35 -6.55 -3.50
CA VAL A 243 -16.30 -5.56 -3.78
C VAL A 243 -15.39 -5.38 -2.56
N LEU A 244 -14.10 -5.61 -2.75
CA LEU A 244 -13.04 -5.31 -1.80
C LEU A 244 -12.36 -4.00 -2.22
N ALA A 245 -12.73 -2.89 -1.60
CA ALA A 245 -12.22 -1.56 -1.93
C ALA A 245 -10.91 -1.28 -1.16
N ASP A 246 -9.76 -1.48 -1.82
CA ASP A 246 -8.46 -1.06 -1.29
C ASP A 246 -8.27 0.43 -1.55
N GLU A 247 -8.47 1.22 -0.49
CA GLU A 247 -8.35 2.68 -0.51
C GLU A 247 -7.10 3.18 0.23
N ILE A 248 -6.05 2.36 0.28
CA ILE A 248 -4.81 2.68 1.01
C ILE A 248 -4.11 3.95 0.51
N HIS A 249 -4.33 4.35 -0.75
CA HIS A 249 -3.74 5.53 -1.38
C HIS A 249 -4.64 6.78 -1.32
N CYS A 250 -5.76 6.74 -0.63
CA CYS A 250 -6.82 7.75 -0.65
C CYS A 250 -6.38 9.19 -0.33
N ASP A 251 -5.28 9.39 0.40
CA ASP A 251 -4.75 10.71 0.73
C ASP A 251 -3.99 11.37 -0.42
N PHE A 252 -3.37 10.57 -1.28
CA PHE A 252 -2.52 11.08 -2.35
C PHE A 252 -3.35 11.38 -3.59
N ILE A 253 -4.00 12.54 -3.57
CA ILE A 253 -4.80 13.04 -4.68
C ILE A 253 -4.10 14.26 -5.27
N SER A 254 -3.83 14.22 -6.56
CA SER A 254 -3.19 15.31 -7.27
C SER A 254 -4.08 16.55 -7.33
N LYS A 255 -3.47 17.73 -7.30
CA LYS A 255 -4.20 19.00 -7.43
C LYS A 255 -5.08 18.98 -8.68
N GLY A 256 -6.35 19.31 -8.51
CA GLY A 256 -7.38 19.30 -9.57
C GLY A 256 -8.15 17.98 -9.67
N SER A 257 -7.75 16.92 -8.96
CA SER A 257 -8.47 15.65 -8.88
C SER A 257 -9.24 15.53 -7.56
N LYS A 258 -10.14 14.54 -7.49
CA LYS A 258 -10.97 14.29 -6.30
C LYS A 258 -11.00 12.79 -5.97
N TYR A 259 -10.80 12.45 -4.70
CA TYR A 259 -11.08 11.13 -4.19
C TYR A 259 -12.56 11.00 -3.83
N VAL A 260 -13.18 9.92 -4.27
CA VAL A 260 -14.54 9.53 -3.88
C VAL A 260 -14.44 8.19 -3.14
N PRO A 261 -14.75 8.11 -1.84
CA PRO A 261 -14.80 6.84 -1.13
C PRO A 261 -15.88 5.92 -1.68
N PHE A 262 -15.60 4.64 -1.83
CA PHE A 262 -16.62 3.68 -2.28
C PHE A 262 -17.82 3.63 -1.30
N ALA A 263 -17.53 3.71 0.00
CA ALA A 263 -18.55 3.72 1.05
C ALA A 263 -19.40 5.01 1.11
N SER A 264 -19.13 6.03 0.28
CA SER A 264 -19.91 7.27 0.19
C SER A 264 -20.83 7.33 -1.02
N LEU A 265 -20.98 6.24 -1.77
CA LEU A 265 -21.90 6.14 -2.91
C LEU A 265 -23.35 6.20 -2.43
N ASP A 266 -24.24 6.79 -3.26
CA ASP A 266 -25.66 6.97 -2.91
C ASP A 266 -26.45 5.66 -2.91
N ASN A 267 -26.02 4.65 -3.67
CA ASN A 267 -26.69 3.36 -3.74
C ASN A 267 -26.29 2.49 -2.52
N GLU A 268 -27.12 2.47 -1.51
CA GLU A 268 -26.92 1.71 -0.27
C GLU A 268 -26.70 0.21 -0.52
N ALA A 269 -27.37 -0.38 -1.52
CA ALA A 269 -27.20 -1.80 -1.84
C ALA A 269 -25.79 -2.09 -2.38
N VAL A 270 -25.25 -1.16 -3.19
CA VAL A 270 -23.86 -1.23 -3.68
C VAL A 270 -22.88 -1.08 -2.53
N VAL A 271 -23.09 -0.11 -1.64
CA VAL A 271 -22.22 0.07 -0.45
C VAL A 271 -22.25 -1.15 0.46
N LYS A 272 -23.44 -1.72 0.69
CA LYS A 272 -23.62 -2.95 1.49
C LYS A 272 -22.96 -4.20 0.86
N ASN A 273 -22.77 -4.20 -0.46
CA ASN A 273 -22.05 -5.25 -1.18
C ASN A 273 -20.54 -4.97 -1.27
N SER A 274 -19.97 -4.32 -0.26
CA SER A 274 -18.57 -3.97 -0.23
C SER A 274 -17.95 -4.01 1.17
N ILE A 275 -16.62 -4.06 1.20
CA ILE A 275 -15.79 -3.84 2.38
C ILE A 275 -14.62 -2.93 1.97
N THR A 276 -14.35 -1.91 2.78
CA THR A 276 -13.31 -0.91 2.52
C THR A 276 -12.11 -1.10 3.44
N TYR A 277 -10.92 -1.06 2.88
CA TYR A 277 -9.65 -1.19 3.60
C TYR A 277 -8.86 0.10 3.54
N LYS A 278 -8.34 0.53 4.69
CA LYS A 278 -7.54 1.76 4.84
C LYS A 278 -6.40 1.55 5.82
N SER A 279 -5.39 2.41 5.74
CA SER A 279 -4.21 2.31 6.60
C SER A 279 -3.43 3.62 6.64
N VAL A 280 -2.68 3.84 7.70
CA VAL A 280 -1.64 4.89 7.78
C VAL A 280 -0.36 4.53 7.00
N SER A 281 -0.26 3.32 6.49
CA SER A 281 0.96 2.79 5.85
C SER A 281 1.47 3.62 4.68
N LYS A 282 0.56 4.14 3.85
CA LYS A 282 0.93 5.00 2.71
C LYS A 282 0.89 6.47 3.09
N SER A 283 -0.17 6.93 3.75
CA SER A 283 -0.37 8.32 4.14
C SER A 283 0.80 8.92 4.92
N PHE A 284 1.41 8.11 5.79
CA PHE A 284 2.49 8.54 6.67
C PHE A 284 3.79 7.72 6.54
N SER A 285 3.90 6.88 5.50
CA SER A 285 5.06 5.98 5.28
C SER A 285 5.33 5.04 6.47
N LEU A 286 4.28 4.45 7.02
CA LEU A 286 4.31 3.59 8.22
C LEU A 286 4.09 2.11 7.89
N ALA A 287 4.45 1.64 6.69
CA ALA A 287 4.21 0.26 6.27
C ALA A 287 4.86 -0.78 7.21
N GLY A 288 6.04 -0.47 7.76
CA GLY A 288 6.73 -1.29 8.75
C GLY A 288 6.03 -1.37 10.10
N MET A 289 5.14 -0.43 10.42
CA MET A 289 4.40 -0.37 11.68
C MET A 289 3.17 -1.27 11.73
N LYS A 290 2.76 -1.86 10.60
CA LYS A 290 1.72 -2.90 10.56
C LYS A 290 0.41 -2.50 11.27
N CYS A 291 -0.20 -1.37 10.86
CA CYS A 291 -1.47 -0.89 11.38
C CYS A 291 -2.41 -0.49 10.24
N ALA A 292 -3.52 -1.19 10.13
CA ALA A 292 -4.57 -0.96 9.15
C ALA A 292 -5.94 -1.29 9.75
N TRP A 293 -7.00 -1.02 9.03
CA TRP A 293 -8.37 -1.36 9.39
C TRP A 293 -9.22 -1.57 8.15
N PHE A 294 -10.33 -2.25 8.37
CA PHE A 294 -11.39 -2.39 7.39
C PHE A 294 -12.74 -2.09 8.03
N PHE A 295 -13.70 -1.72 7.22
CA PHE A 295 -15.09 -1.52 7.66
C PHE A 295 -16.08 -1.86 6.55
N THR A 296 -17.31 -2.20 6.94
CA THR A 296 -18.41 -2.46 6.02
C THR A 296 -19.74 -2.14 6.69
N THR A 297 -20.74 -1.75 5.93
CA THR A 297 -22.12 -1.57 6.41
C THR A 297 -22.92 -2.88 6.43
N ASN A 298 -22.32 -3.98 5.95
CA ASN A 298 -22.94 -5.29 5.92
C ASN A 298 -22.52 -6.11 7.16
N PRO A 299 -23.43 -6.36 8.13
CA PRO A 299 -23.08 -7.08 9.34
C PRO A 299 -22.61 -8.51 9.12
N GLU A 300 -23.11 -9.20 8.08
CA GLU A 300 -22.68 -10.55 7.76
C GLU A 300 -21.27 -10.57 7.17
N VAL A 301 -20.96 -9.63 6.26
CA VAL A 301 -19.59 -9.45 5.73
C VAL A 301 -18.63 -9.10 6.85
N TYR A 302 -19.03 -8.18 7.74
CA TYR A 302 -18.23 -7.80 8.90
C TYR A 302 -17.90 -9.02 9.78
N LYS A 303 -18.93 -9.75 10.23
CA LYS A 303 -18.78 -10.90 11.10
C LYS A 303 -17.91 -11.99 10.50
N ALA A 304 -18.14 -12.33 9.22
CA ALA A 304 -17.37 -13.36 8.51
C ALA A 304 -15.91 -12.94 8.34
N THR A 305 -15.65 -11.69 7.97
CA THR A 305 -14.27 -11.19 7.84
C THR A 305 -13.54 -11.15 9.17
N VAL A 306 -14.18 -10.66 10.23
CA VAL A 306 -13.58 -10.61 11.59
C VAL A 306 -13.25 -12.03 12.08
N PHE A 307 -14.09 -13.02 11.80
CA PHE A 307 -13.81 -14.42 12.17
C PHE A 307 -12.51 -14.96 11.56
N HIS A 308 -12.14 -14.52 10.37
CA HIS A 308 -10.91 -14.90 9.69
C HIS A 308 -9.75 -13.91 9.90
N ASN A 309 -9.99 -12.78 10.58
CA ASN A 309 -8.95 -11.78 10.84
C ASN A 309 -8.17 -12.12 12.11
N HIS A 310 -7.14 -12.94 11.96
CA HIS A 310 -6.24 -13.35 13.05
C HIS A 310 -5.03 -12.43 13.23
N ALA A 311 -5.12 -11.20 12.71
CA ALA A 311 -4.03 -10.24 12.79
C ALA A 311 -3.98 -9.55 14.16
N ASP A 312 -2.92 -9.81 14.91
CA ASP A 312 -2.66 -9.13 16.18
C ASP A 312 -2.17 -7.70 15.97
N LEU A 313 -2.52 -6.84 16.91
CA LEU A 313 -2.16 -5.43 16.87
C LEU A 313 -0.69 -5.22 17.24
N ASN A 314 0.04 -4.51 16.38
CA ASN A 314 1.38 -4.04 16.70
C ASN A 314 1.30 -2.80 17.61
N THR A 315 1.83 -2.90 18.84
CA THR A 315 1.82 -1.82 19.84
C THR A 315 2.38 -0.50 19.29
N LEU A 316 3.55 -0.53 18.67
CA LEU A 316 4.17 0.67 18.11
C LEU A 316 3.38 1.22 16.91
N GLY A 317 2.80 0.30 16.10
CA GLY A 317 1.93 0.68 14.99
C GLY A 317 0.69 1.45 15.44
N MET A 318 0.09 1.02 16.54
CA MET A 318 -1.04 1.72 17.14
C MET A 318 -0.68 3.13 17.62
N TYR A 319 0.41 3.28 18.38
CA TYR A 319 0.85 4.61 18.84
C TYR A 319 1.23 5.52 17.66
N ALA A 320 1.85 4.97 16.63
CA ALA A 320 2.18 5.72 15.42
C ALA A 320 0.93 6.19 14.67
N ALA A 321 -0.08 5.33 14.52
CA ALA A 321 -1.35 5.65 13.87
C ALA A 321 -2.17 6.69 14.66
N GLU A 322 -2.24 6.54 15.99
CA GLU A 322 -2.89 7.52 16.88
C GLU A 322 -2.25 8.90 16.74
N ALA A 323 -0.92 8.97 16.80
CA ALA A 323 -0.18 10.23 16.68
C ALA A 323 -0.30 10.84 15.27
N ALA A 324 -0.35 10.00 14.23
CA ALA A 324 -0.54 10.45 12.86
C ALA A 324 -1.86 11.22 12.70
N TYR A 325 -2.94 10.70 13.26
CA TYR A 325 -4.26 11.34 13.18
C TYR A 325 -4.43 12.50 14.14
N ALA A 326 -3.80 12.44 15.32
CA ALA A 326 -3.88 13.52 16.31
C ALA A 326 -3.08 14.77 15.92
N GLY A 327 -1.95 14.61 15.23
CA GLY A 327 -1.04 15.74 14.97
C GLY A 327 -0.33 15.73 13.60
N GLY A 328 -0.69 14.82 12.70
CA GLY A 328 -0.01 14.66 11.40
C GLY A 328 -0.71 15.34 10.22
N GLU A 329 -1.92 15.91 10.39
CA GLU A 329 -2.73 16.41 9.27
C GLU A 329 -2.01 17.49 8.44
N GLY A 330 -1.39 18.47 9.11
CA GLY A 330 -0.63 19.54 8.44
C GLY A 330 0.53 18.97 7.60
N TRP A 331 1.33 18.10 8.21
CA TRP A 331 2.43 17.42 7.52
C TRP A 331 1.92 16.62 6.29
N LEU A 332 0.80 15.91 6.44
CA LEU A 332 0.22 15.14 5.34
C LEU A 332 -0.25 16.03 4.20
N ASN A 333 -0.91 17.15 4.50
CA ASN A 333 -1.37 18.09 3.49
C ASN A 333 -0.20 18.69 2.69
N ASP A 334 0.87 19.09 3.37
CA ASP A 334 2.09 19.60 2.75
C ASP A 334 2.76 18.51 1.89
N CYS A 335 2.81 17.26 2.39
CA CYS A 335 3.34 16.11 1.67
C CYS A 335 2.57 15.83 0.38
N VAL A 336 1.24 15.84 0.42
CA VAL A 336 0.37 15.63 -0.73
C VAL A 336 0.58 16.73 -1.78
N ALA A 337 0.67 17.98 -1.36
CA ALA A 337 0.95 19.11 -2.25
C ALA A 337 2.32 18.94 -2.93
N TYR A 338 3.36 18.62 -2.16
CA TYR A 338 4.71 18.41 -2.67
C TYR A 338 4.78 17.25 -3.68
N ILE A 339 4.09 16.15 -3.41
CA ILE A 339 4.00 15.00 -4.33
C ILE A 339 3.24 15.37 -5.60
N SER A 340 2.15 16.14 -5.51
CA SER A 340 1.43 16.64 -6.68
C SER A 340 2.34 17.46 -7.60
N ASP A 341 3.19 18.32 -7.03
CA ASP A 341 4.17 19.12 -7.77
C ASP A 341 5.32 18.24 -8.32
N ASN A 342 5.66 17.12 -7.64
CA ASN A 342 6.60 16.13 -8.16
C ASN A 342 6.06 15.41 -9.39
N HIS A 343 4.76 15.14 -9.46
CA HIS A 343 4.13 14.58 -10.66
C HIS A 343 4.26 15.51 -11.86
N ASP A 344 3.96 16.80 -11.69
CA ASP A 344 4.11 17.80 -12.75
C ASP A 344 5.55 17.87 -13.21
N PHE A 345 6.49 18.02 -12.28
CA PHE A 345 7.91 18.08 -12.57
C PHE A 345 8.40 16.82 -13.33
N ALA A 346 8.02 15.62 -12.89
CA ALA A 346 8.45 14.38 -13.54
C ALA A 346 7.90 14.27 -14.96
N ASN A 347 6.60 14.57 -15.17
CA ASN A 347 5.99 14.52 -16.49
C ASN A 347 6.64 15.51 -17.47
N ASP A 348 6.86 16.75 -17.04
CA ASP A 348 7.47 17.78 -17.90
C ASP A 348 8.93 17.45 -18.21
N TYR A 349 9.67 16.98 -17.19
CA TYR A 349 11.07 16.59 -17.37
C TYR A 349 11.20 15.43 -18.37
N ILE A 350 10.41 14.37 -18.19
CA ILE A 350 10.45 13.18 -19.06
C ILE A 350 10.11 13.56 -20.49
N LYS A 351 9.02 14.29 -20.72
CA LYS A 351 8.60 14.73 -22.06
C LYS A 351 9.68 15.55 -22.77
N LYS A 352 10.40 16.39 -22.02
CA LYS A 352 11.41 17.30 -22.57
C LYS A 352 12.77 16.61 -22.79
N ASN A 353 13.19 15.73 -21.87
CA ASN A 353 14.58 15.29 -21.78
C ASN A 353 14.79 13.79 -22.01
N ILE A 354 13.72 12.97 -21.97
CA ILE A 354 13.84 11.51 -22.12
C ILE A 354 12.85 10.99 -23.18
N PRO A 355 13.08 11.28 -24.47
CA PRO A 355 12.11 10.95 -25.53
C PRO A 355 11.84 9.45 -25.71
N MET A 356 12.71 8.59 -25.18
CA MET A 356 12.51 7.14 -25.17
C MET A 356 11.53 6.66 -24.11
N ILE A 357 11.09 7.52 -23.20
CA ILE A 357 10.06 7.23 -22.19
C ILE A 357 8.81 8.03 -22.52
N LYS A 358 7.66 7.35 -22.54
CA LYS A 358 6.38 8.04 -22.70
C LYS A 358 5.63 8.03 -21.36
N VAL A 359 4.96 9.13 -21.08
CA VAL A 359 4.07 9.29 -19.92
C VAL A 359 2.68 9.66 -20.38
N GLY A 360 1.67 9.18 -19.67
CA GLY A 360 0.27 9.55 -19.90
C GLY A 360 -0.05 10.96 -19.38
N GLN A 361 -1.31 11.18 -19.07
CA GLN A 361 -1.74 12.34 -18.30
C GLN A 361 -1.12 12.31 -16.90
N LYS A 362 -1.12 13.45 -16.21
CA LYS A 362 -0.73 13.51 -14.79
C LYS A 362 -1.57 12.50 -13.99
N PRO A 363 -0.97 11.65 -13.16
CA PRO A 363 -1.73 10.78 -12.28
C PRO A 363 -2.70 11.58 -11.40
N GLU A 364 -3.94 11.14 -11.33
CA GLU A 364 -5.00 11.74 -10.52
C GLU A 364 -4.80 11.45 -9.03
N GLY A 365 -4.12 10.33 -8.74
CA GLY A 365 -3.81 9.90 -7.38
C GLY A 365 -2.58 9.02 -7.29
N THR A 366 -2.24 8.61 -6.07
CA THR A 366 -1.02 7.92 -5.68
C THR A 366 0.23 8.81 -5.77
N TYR A 367 1.39 8.28 -5.42
CA TYR A 367 2.71 8.91 -5.64
C TYR A 367 3.56 8.08 -6.63
N LEU A 368 2.88 7.46 -7.59
CA LEU A 368 3.47 6.52 -8.54
C LEU A 368 3.24 7.03 -9.95
N GLN A 369 4.28 6.93 -10.77
CA GLN A 369 4.22 7.15 -12.21
C GLN A 369 4.21 5.79 -12.92
N TRP A 370 3.39 5.67 -13.97
CA TRP A 370 3.34 4.53 -14.87
C TRP A 370 3.89 4.97 -16.21
N ILE A 371 5.10 4.51 -16.53
CA ILE A 371 5.86 4.99 -17.68
C ILE A 371 6.02 3.88 -18.72
N ASP A 372 5.82 4.23 -20.01
CA ASP A 372 6.08 3.35 -21.15
C ASP A 372 7.56 3.42 -21.52
N VAL A 373 8.20 2.27 -21.55
CA VAL A 373 9.63 2.08 -21.83
C VAL A 373 9.88 1.23 -23.08
N THR A 374 8.88 1.07 -23.96
CA THR A 374 8.96 0.27 -25.18
C THR A 374 10.21 0.59 -25.99
N ALA A 375 10.47 1.87 -26.25
CA ALA A 375 11.62 2.28 -27.07
C ALA A 375 12.96 1.89 -26.42
N ILE A 376 13.04 1.87 -25.10
CA ILE A 376 14.24 1.41 -24.38
C ILE A 376 14.37 -0.10 -24.52
N ALA A 377 13.28 -0.85 -24.27
CA ALA A 377 13.25 -2.30 -24.36
C ALA A 377 13.69 -2.78 -25.75
N ASP A 378 13.17 -2.15 -26.80
CA ASP A 378 13.54 -2.46 -28.19
C ASP A 378 15.03 -2.15 -28.46
N LYS A 379 15.50 -0.97 -28.03
CA LYS A 379 16.87 -0.53 -28.33
C LYS A 379 17.94 -1.37 -27.64
N ILE A 380 17.67 -1.84 -26.40
CA ILE A 380 18.61 -2.72 -25.68
C ILE A 380 18.47 -4.20 -26.07
N GLY A 381 17.46 -4.57 -26.87
CA GLY A 381 17.15 -5.95 -27.19
C GLY A 381 16.62 -6.76 -26.00
N ALA A 382 15.83 -6.12 -25.15
CA ALA A 382 15.36 -6.68 -23.87
C ALA A 382 14.66 -8.05 -24.02
N LYS A 383 13.90 -8.25 -25.11
CA LYS A 383 13.26 -9.53 -25.39
C LYS A 383 14.28 -10.66 -25.54
N LYS A 384 15.32 -10.44 -26.36
CA LYS A 384 16.37 -11.45 -26.53
C LYS A 384 17.12 -11.69 -25.25
N MET A 385 17.42 -10.64 -24.47
CA MET A 385 18.07 -10.78 -23.15
C MET A 385 17.25 -11.65 -22.20
N ALA A 386 15.93 -11.45 -22.16
CA ALA A 386 15.03 -12.24 -21.33
C ALA A 386 14.97 -13.71 -21.80
N ASP A 387 14.85 -13.95 -23.11
CA ASP A 387 14.83 -15.29 -23.68
C ASP A 387 16.14 -16.04 -23.38
N ASP A 388 17.29 -15.40 -23.56
CA ASP A 388 18.62 -15.96 -23.25
C ASP A 388 18.75 -16.28 -21.74
N ALA A 389 18.32 -15.38 -20.85
CA ALA A 389 18.34 -15.59 -19.40
C ALA A 389 17.47 -16.77 -18.99
N ASN A 390 16.27 -16.88 -19.55
CA ASN A 390 15.35 -17.98 -19.29
C ASN A 390 15.90 -19.32 -19.80
N GLN A 391 16.57 -19.34 -20.95
CA GLN A 391 17.21 -20.55 -21.47
C GLN A 391 18.37 -20.97 -20.59
N GLN A 392 19.24 -20.04 -20.17
CA GLN A 392 20.35 -20.34 -19.25
C GLN A 392 19.85 -20.92 -17.92
N ALA A 393 18.74 -20.38 -17.38
CA ALA A 393 18.14 -20.89 -16.16
C ALA A 393 17.61 -22.33 -16.32
N LYS A 394 16.96 -22.65 -17.47
CA LYS A 394 16.53 -24.01 -17.80
C LYS A 394 17.72 -24.98 -17.93
N ASP A 395 18.78 -24.56 -18.62
CA ASP A 395 19.97 -25.38 -18.82
C ASP A 395 20.70 -25.65 -17.50
N ALA A 396 20.75 -24.66 -16.60
CA ALA A 396 21.29 -24.81 -15.25
C ALA A 396 20.47 -25.81 -14.42
N ALA A 397 19.13 -25.69 -14.44
CA ALA A 397 18.23 -26.62 -13.76
C ALA A 397 18.37 -28.05 -14.27
N SER A 398 18.53 -28.24 -15.59
CA SER A 398 18.70 -29.56 -16.20
C SER A 398 20.00 -30.24 -15.77
N LYS A 399 21.07 -29.47 -15.52
CA LYS A 399 22.38 -29.97 -15.07
C LYS A 399 22.39 -30.36 -13.58
N MET A 400 21.48 -29.80 -12.76
CA MET A 400 21.40 -30.08 -11.33
C MET A 400 20.77 -31.44 -11.02
N GLY A 401 20.21 -32.15 -11.98
CA GLY A 401 19.60 -33.46 -11.83
C GLY A 401 18.29 -33.44 -11.05
N THR A 402 17.56 -34.57 -11.10
CA THR A 402 16.23 -34.72 -10.45
C THR A 402 16.27 -34.82 -8.93
N ASP A 403 17.40 -34.62 -8.29
CA ASP A 403 17.60 -34.81 -6.84
C ASP A 403 17.12 -33.58 -6.00
N TYR A 404 16.48 -32.63 -6.64
CA TYR A 404 15.92 -31.45 -5.97
C TYR A 404 14.50 -31.66 -5.41
N SER A 405 14.06 -32.94 -5.28
CA SER A 405 12.73 -33.27 -4.75
C SER A 405 12.62 -33.10 -3.23
N GLY A 406 13.63 -32.62 -2.54
CA GLY A 406 13.71 -32.75 -1.09
C GLY A 406 13.73 -31.49 -0.24
N ARG A 407 14.02 -30.29 -0.71
CA ARG A 407 14.01 -29.08 0.14
C ARG A 407 13.92 -27.80 -0.67
N ALA A 408 13.17 -26.88 -0.11
CA ALA A 408 12.74 -25.64 -0.69
C ALA A 408 11.79 -25.95 -1.84
N GLY A 409 10.53 -25.72 -1.56
CA GLY A 409 9.56 -25.66 -2.63
C GLY A 409 10.22 -25.01 -3.82
N MET A 410 10.00 -25.54 -4.99
CA MET A 410 10.41 -24.88 -6.22
C MET A 410 10.04 -23.42 -6.05
N ALA A 411 11.00 -22.56 -5.74
CA ALA A 411 10.91 -21.18 -6.15
C ALA A 411 10.67 -21.37 -7.64
N GLU A 412 9.39 -21.24 -8.06
CA GLU A 412 9.03 -21.23 -9.47
C GLU A 412 10.08 -20.36 -10.10
N MET A 413 10.89 -20.92 -11.01
CA MET A 413 11.96 -20.15 -11.63
C MET A 413 11.23 -18.99 -12.30
N ARG A 414 11.33 -17.82 -11.68
CA ARG A 414 10.62 -16.64 -12.15
C ARG A 414 11.09 -16.39 -13.59
N VAL A 415 10.18 -16.56 -14.53
CA VAL A 415 10.45 -16.28 -15.92
C VAL A 415 10.80 -14.81 -16.03
N GLN A 416 11.99 -14.52 -16.56
CA GLN A 416 12.45 -13.16 -16.81
C GLN A 416 11.65 -12.57 -17.98
N THR A 417 11.26 -11.32 -17.85
CA THR A 417 10.51 -10.58 -18.86
C THR A 417 11.36 -9.47 -19.48
N PRO A 418 11.00 -8.93 -20.65
CA PRO A 418 11.67 -7.77 -21.20
C PRO A 418 11.74 -6.59 -20.22
N GLU A 419 10.70 -6.39 -19.41
CA GLU A 419 10.64 -5.33 -18.41
C GLU A 419 11.62 -5.58 -17.25
N ASP A 420 11.85 -6.84 -16.87
CA ASP A 420 12.90 -7.18 -15.90
C ASP A 420 14.28 -6.79 -16.47
N MET A 421 14.50 -7.00 -17.78
CA MET A 421 15.77 -6.60 -18.43
C MET A 421 15.93 -5.08 -18.49
N VAL A 422 14.84 -4.34 -18.74
CA VAL A 422 14.85 -2.87 -18.65
C VAL A 422 15.14 -2.41 -17.22
N GLN A 423 14.56 -3.06 -16.21
CA GLN A 423 14.84 -2.77 -14.79
C GLN A 423 16.33 -2.95 -14.48
N HIS A 424 16.90 -4.09 -14.83
CA HIS A 424 18.34 -4.36 -14.66
C HIS A 424 19.22 -3.38 -15.42
N TRP A 425 18.84 -3.04 -16.65
CA TRP A 425 19.57 -2.06 -17.46
C TRP A 425 19.55 -0.67 -16.82
N MET A 426 18.38 -0.21 -16.35
CA MET A 426 18.24 1.08 -15.66
C MET A 426 19.05 1.11 -14.36
N ALA A 427 19.01 0.04 -13.58
CA ALA A 427 19.80 -0.06 -12.35
C ALA A 427 21.31 0.03 -12.62
N LYS A 428 21.80 -0.63 -13.68
CA LYS A 428 23.24 -0.66 -14.01
C LYS A 428 23.75 0.57 -14.76
N ASN A 429 22.92 1.24 -15.55
CA ASN A 429 23.35 2.33 -16.42
C ASN A 429 22.90 3.71 -15.94
N ALA A 430 21.79 3.79 -15.22
CA ALA A 430 21.26 5.00 -14.63
C ALA A 430 21.34 4.99 -13.08
N PHE A 431 21.67 3.86 -12.46
CA PHE A 431 21.65 3.69 -11.00
C PHE A 431 20.29 4.04 -10.38
N VAL A 432 19.23 3.79 -11.13
CA VAL A 432 17.83 4.02 -10.72
C VAL A 432 17.10 2.68 -10.78
N GLN A 433 16.57 2.26 -9.64
CA GLN A 433 15.78 1.04 -9.56
C GLN A 433 14.30 1.38 -9.73
N LEU A 434 13.67 0.79 -10.72
CA LEU A 434 12.23 0.87 -11.02
C LEU A 434 11.56 -0.47 -10.69
N ASN A 435 10.26 -0.60 -10.98
CA ASN A 435 9.56 -1.87 -10.82
C ASN A 435 8.94 -2.31 -12.15
N ALA A 436 9.28 -3.54 -12.59
CA ALA A 436 8.87 -4.10 -13.87
C ALA A 436 7.33 -4.24 -13.97
N GLY A 437 6.79 -3.77 -15.07
CA GLY A 437 5.35 -3.63 -15.27
C GLY A 437 4.61 -4.96 -15.42
N THR A 438 5.24 -6.00 -15.96
CA THR A 438 4.63 -7.33 -16.13
C THR A 438 4.12 -7.93 -14.83
N SER A 439 4.70 -7.55 -13.67
CA SER A 439 4.21 -8.00 -12.36
C SER A 439 2.82 -7.47 -12.00
N TYR A 440 2.29 -6.49 -12.73
CA TYR A 440 0.98 -5.86 -12.49
C TYR A 440 -0.16 -6.45 -13.33
N GLY A 441 0.07 -7.60 -13.98
CA GLY A 441 -0.90 -8.32 -14.80
C GLY A 441 -1.03 -7.79 -16.23
N LEU A 442 -2.16 -8.10 -16.87
CA LEU A 442 -2.44 -7.63 -18.23
C LEU A 442 -2.32 -6.10 -18.32
N GLY A 443 -1.70 -5.62 -19.41
CA GLY A 443 -1.37 -4.18 -19.59
C GLY A 443 -0.11 -3.72 -18.87
N GLY A 444 0.59 -4.62 -18.17
CA GLY A 444 1.86 -4.34 -17.54
C GLY A 444 3.07 -4.39 -18.50
N ALA A 445 2.95 -5.12 -19.60
CA ALA A 445 4.00 -5.19 -20.62
C ALA A 445 4.36 -3.79 -21.15
N ASN A 446 5.63 -3.60 -21.48
CA ASN A 446 6.20 -2.35 -21.95
C ASN A 446 6.18 -1.18 -20.96
N HIS A 447 5.83 -1.42 -19.71
CA HIS A 447 5.74 -0.38 -18.69
C HIS A 447 6.64 -0.64 -17.48
N MET A 448 6.96 0.46 -16.78
CA MET A 448 7.63 0.44 -15.49
C MET A 448 6.86 1.32 -14.51
N ARG A 449 6.84 0.93 -13.22
CA ARG A 449 6.33 1.79 -12.16
C ARG A 449 7.49 2.54 -11.49
N MET A 450 7.32 3.85 -11.35
CA MET A 450 8.29 4.75 -10.72
C MET A 450 7.66 5.48 -9.54
N ASN A 451 8.22 5.31 -8.34
CA ASN A 451 7.81 6.05 -7.14
C ASN A 451 8.48 7.43 -7.13
N ILE A 452 7.67 8.48 -7.01
CA ILE A 452 8.14 9.88 -7.00
C ILE A 452 8.05 10.55 -5.62
N ALA A 453 7.72 9.78 -4.56
CA ALA A 453 7.65 10.29 -3.19
C ALA A 453 9.04 10.37 -2.56
N THR A 454 9.85 11.25 -3.10
CA THR A 454 11.23 11.56 -2.69
C THR A 454 11.49 13.05 -2.84
N SER A 455 12.62 13.55 -2.31
CA SER A 455 12.96 14.96 -2.47
C SER A 455 13.06 15.36 -3.95
N ARG A 456 12.72 16.59 -4.29
CA ARG A 456 12.87 17.12 -5.64
C ARG A 456 14.31 16.98 -6.15
N LYS A 457 15.29 17.08 -5.25
CA LYS A 457 16.71 16.90 -5.57
C LYS A 457 17.00 15.46 -6.00
N THR A 458 16.52 14.48 -5.24
CA THR A 458 16.66 13.05 -5.58
C THR A 458 15.91 12.71 -6.86
N LEU A 459 14.67 13.18 -7.00
CA LEU A 459 13.86 12.97 -8.22
C LEU A 459 14.57 13.53 -9.46
N LYS A 460 15.08 14.76 -9.37
CA LYS A 460 15.83 15.37 -10.46
C LYS A 460 17.10 14.60 -10.79
N ALA A 461 17.88 14.19 -9.79
CA ALA A 461 19.10 13.41 -10.00
C ALA A 461 18.80 12.05 -10.69
N ALA A 462 17.71 11.39 -10.29
CA ALA A 462 17.26 10.16 -10.93
C ALA A 462 16.91 10.39 -12.41
N LEU A 463 16.12 11.42 -12.70
CA LEU A 463 15.73 11.76 -14.07
C LEU A 463 16.90 12.21 -14.94
N ASP A 464 17.85 12.99 -14.38
CA ASP A 464 19.09 13.35 -15.07
C ASP A 464 19.91 12.10 -15.45
N SER A 465 20.02 11.15 -14.52
CA SER A 465 20.77 9.91 -14.75
C SER A 465 20.08 9.01 -15.80
N MET A 466 18.75 8.89 -15.74
CA MET A 466 17.98 8.18 -16.77
C MET A 466 18.12 8.83 -18.15
N ALA A 467 18.08 10.16 -18.23
CA ALA A 467 18.30 10.90 -19.48
C ALA A 467 19.70 10.65 -20.06
N ALA A 468 20.73 10.69 -19.21
CA ALA A 468 22.10 10.43 -19.62
C ALA A 468 22.30 8.98 -20.12
N ALA A 469 21.70 8.00 -19.42
CA ALA A 469 21.77 6.60 -19.80
C ALA A 469 21.05 6.33 -21.14
N THR A 470 19.83 6.84 -21.31
CA THR A 470 19.04 6.66 -22.54
C THR A 470 19.67 7.35 -23.74
N LYS A 471 20.33 8.51 -23.55
CA LYS A 471 21.07 9.20 -24.63
C LYS A 471 22.19 8.34 -25.21
N LYS A 472 22.89 7.53 -24.40
CA LYS A 472 23.97 6.65 -24.88
C LYS A 472 23.50 5.58 -25.85
N ILE A 473 22.25 5.15 -25.74
CA ILE A 473 21.66 4.12 -26.61
C ILE A 473 20.81 4.72 -27.74
N SER A 474 20.54 6.02 -27.72
CA SER A 474 19.78 6.71 -28.77
C SER A 474 20.66 7.04 -29.98
N ALA A 475 21.98 7.13 -29.75
CA ALA A 475 22.98 7.30 -30.82
C ALA A 475 23.21 5.93 -31.51
#